data_f01860872fbd8dc21c37b6b2ab98d811
#
_entry.id   f01860872fbd8dc21c37b6b2ab98d811
#
_cell.length_a   1.000
_cell.length_b   1.000
_cell.length_c   1.000
_cell.angle_alpha   90.00
_cell.angle_beta   90.00
_cell.angle_gamma   90.00
#
_symmetry.space_group_name_H-M   'P 1'
#
loop_
_entity.id
_entity.type
_entity.pdbx_description
1 polymer ?
#
loop_
_entity_poly.entity_id
_entity_poly.type
_entity_poly.pdbx_seq_one_letter_code
_entity_poly.pdbx_strand_id
1 'polypeptide(L)'
;ENVSKYVFDFNSAVAESALYKYPTYEQRTVICCSTQSGCPVGCRFCGAGDAFVRSLTANEIVGQVEHLFADRNIDPTKVERCQIMFMSMGEPLLNLMGLAPAIRRLNRLYPKAALLISTSAPKVDYAQVRNLSVEVDKVGLQFSVHESTDERRNALVPFKAKLTLAEIAIEGEAWFEATGRQPFFSYCAHAENVSDADADRLMNLYKPDIWQATISVVCERDESVAAANQRQRDLASDFMSKLNERGFSTRCFDPAGQDDIGGGCGQLWFVQDWMRRNPTLAKRSVGHGLPVIHTPT
;
A
#
# COMPACT_ATOMS: atom_id res chain seq x y z
N GLU A 1 -18.23 -13.26 3.67
CA GLU A 1 -17.39 -12.10 3.99
C GLU A 1 -16.00 -12.28 3.37
N ASN A 2 -15.56 -11.36 2.51
CA ASN A 2 -14.30 -11.52 1.76
C ASN A 2 -13.12 -10.78 2.37
N VAL A 3 -13.38 -9.97 3.39
CA VAL A 3 -12.36 -9.20 4.12
C VAL A 3 -12.67 -9.18 5.60
N SER A 4 -11.62 -9.25 6.42
CA SER A 4 -11.67 -9.07 7.88
C SER A 4 -10.61 -8.07 8.28
N LYS A 5 -10.97 -7.11 9.14
CA LYS A 5 -10.05 -6.13 9.69
C LYS A 5 -9.74 -6.45 11.14
N TYR A 6 -8.49 -6.25 11.51
CA TYR A 6 -7.96 -6.52 12.86
C TYR A 6 -7.29 -5.26 13.38
N VAL A 7 -7.62 -4.88 14.60
CA VAL A 7 -6.97 -3.76 15.29
C VAL A 7 -6.11 -4.33 16.41
N PHE A 8 -4.83 -4.00 16.38
CA PHE A 8 -3.84 -4.43 17.36
C PHE A 8 -3.52 -3.28 18.31
N ASP A 9 -3.67 -3.52 19.61
CA ASP A 9 -3.22 -2.61 20.65
C ASP A 9 -1.85 -3.07 21.16
N PHE A 10 -0.85 -2.21 21.02
CA PHE A 10 0.53 -2.42 21.49
C PHE A 10 0.84 -1.51 22.69
N ASN A 11 -0.09 -1.32 23.59
CA ASN A 11 -0.04 -0.46 24.80
C ASN A 11 0.07 1.05 24.53
N SER A 12 1.03 1.49 23.73
CA SER A 12 1.24 2.90 23.40
C SER A 12 1.11 3.19 21.92
N ALA A 13 0.65 2.21 21.16
CA ALA A 13 0.51 2.31 19.70
C ALA A 13 -0.62 1.39 19.23
N VAL A 14 -1.25 1.76 18.13
CA VAL A 14 -2.30 0.98 17.48
C VAL A 14 -1.89 0.66 16.05
N ALA A 15 -2.21 -0.52 15.58
CA ALA A 15 -2.05 -0.87 14.17
C ALA A 15 -3.30 -1.58 13.64
N GLU A 16 -3.52 -1.49 12.35
CA GLU A 16 -4.61 -2.17 11.67
C GLU A 16 -4.06 -3.09 10.59
N SER A 17 -4.62 -4.29 10.49
CA SER A 17 -4.34 -5.22 9.41
C SER A 17 -5.62 -5.69 8.78
N ALA A 18 -5.55 -6.05 7.50
CA ALA A 18 -6.66 -6.62 6.77
C ALA A 18 -6.29 -7.98 6.19
N LEU A 19 -7.22 -8.92 6.28
CA LEU A 19 -7.13 -10.26 5.72
C LEU A 19 -8.21 -10.42 4.66
N TYR A 20 -7.80 -10.75 3.45
CA TYR A 20 -8.68 -10.97 2.30
C TYR A 20 -8.63 -12.42 1.83
N LYS A 21 -9.77 -12.95 1.38
CA LYS A 21 -9.87 -14.22 0.67
C LYS A 21 -10.44 -14.04 -0.74
N TYR A 22 -9.94 -14.82 -1.70
CA TYR A 22 -10.34 -14.76 -3.11
C TYR A 22 -10.33 -16.16 -3.77
N PRO A 23 -11.44 -16.79 -4.03
CA PRO A 23 -12.72 -16.73 -3.31
C PRO A 23 -12.67 -17.50 -1.99
N THR A 24 -11.68 -18.38 -1.79
CA THR A 24 -11.40 -19.08 -0.52
C THR A 24 -9.99 -18.76 -0.03
N TYR A 25 -9.70 -19.03 1.25
CA TYR A 25 -8.36 -18.81 1.79
C TYR A 25 -7.33 -19.75 1.15
N GLU A 26 -7.72 -20.97 0.84
CA GLU A 26 -6.83 -21.95 0.20
C GLU A 26 -6.40 -21.51 -1.20
N GLN A 27 -7.32 -20.96 -1.99
CA GLN A 27 -7.01 -20.49 -3.35
C GLN A 27 -6.14 -19.23 -3.30
N ARG A 28 -6.56 -18.24 -2.51
CA ARG A 28 -5.76 -17.02 -2.37
C ARG A 28 -6.04 -16.31 -1.05
N THR A 29 -4.99 -16.14 -0.27
CA THR A 29 -4.96 -15.33 0.95
C THR A 29 -4.07 -14.10 0.74
N VAL A 30 -4.60 -12.92 1.05
CA VAL A 30 -3.84 -11.68 1.07
C VAL A 30 -3.92 -11.06 2.46
N ILE A 31 -2.77 -10.80 3.04
CA ILE A 31 -2.64 -10.08 4.32
C ILE A 31 -2.03 -8.71 4.03
N CYS A 32 -2.72 -7.66 4.46
CA CYS A 32 -2.21 -6.30 4.44
C CYS A 32 -1.83 -5.94 5.88
N CYS A 33 -0.55 -5.79 6.19
CA CYS A 33 -0.06 -5.51 7.54
C CYS A 33 0.59 -4.13 7.66
N SER A 34 0.57 -3.60 8.86
CA SER A 34 1.14 -2.30 9.22
C SER A 34 2.62 -2.40 9.57
N THR A 35 3.37 -1.36 9.23
CA THR A 35 4.80 -1.23 9.59
C THR A 35 5.04 -0.12 10.62
N GLN A 36 4.07 0.75 10.80
CA GLN A 36 4.10 1.86 11.74
C GLN A 36 2.73 2.03 12.39
N SER A 37 2.64 2.68 13.54
CA SER A 37 1.40 3.21 14.10
C SER A 37 1.21 4.63 13.56
N GLY A 38 0.21 4.82 12.69
CA GLY A 38 0.09 6.01 11.86
C GLY A 38 1.13 6.05 10.72
N CYS A 39 1.27 7.20 10.07
CA CYS A 39 2.22 7.37 8.98
C CYS A 39 2.75 8.81 8.93
N PRO A 40 4.08 9.04 8.90
CA PRO A 40 4.63 10.39 8.87
C PRO A 40 4.53 11.06 7.50
N VAL A 41 4.18 10.31 6.45
CA VAL A 41 4.13 10.82 5.06
C VAL A 41 2.97 11.77 4.84
N GLY A 42 1.80 11.49 5.40
CA GLY A 42 0.64 12.38 5.35
C GLY A 42 -0.04 12.47 3.98
N CYS A 43 -0.08 11.37 3.23
CA CYS A 43 -0.81 11.31 1.96
C CYS A 43 -2.27 11.73 2.15
N ARG A 44 -2.77 12.64 1.29
CA ARG A 44 -4.09 13.26 1.48
C ARG A 44 -5.29 12.32 1.29
N PHE A 45 -5.09 11.20 0.63
CA PHE A 45 -6.11 10.18 0.42
C PHE A 45 -6.11 9.08 1.49
N CYS A 46 -5.16 9.10 2.44
CA CYS A 46 -4.92 7.99 3.36
C CYS A 46 -5.14 8.40 4.82
N GLY A 47 -6.05 7.74 5.51
CA GLY A 47 -6.35 8.02 6.93
C GLY A 47 -5.20 7.70 7.89
N ALA A 48 -4.23 6.85 7.51
CA ALA A 48 -3.01 6.64 8.29
C ALA A 48 -2.13 7.89 8.35
N GLY A 49 -2.26 8.78 7.36
CA GLY A 49 -1.49 10.00 7.26
C GLY A 49 -1.88 11.12 8.24
N ASP A 50 -2.98 10.98 8.96
CA ASP A 50 -3.46 12.02 9.88
C ASP A 50 -2.55 12.19 11.11
N ALA A 51 -1.91 11.11 11.55
CA ALA A 51 -1.01 11.12 12.68
C ALA A 51 0.09 10.06 12.58
N PHE A 52 1.13 10.23 13.38
CA PHE A 52 2.22 9.27 13.54
C PHE A 52 2.57 9.11 15.02
N VAL A 53 2.66 7.87 15.47
CA VAL A 53 3.03 7.52 16.84
C VAL A 53 4.47 7.01 16.87
N ARG A 54 4.72 5.84 16.26
CA ARG A 54 6.05 5.21 16.17
C ARG A 54 6.12 4.14 15.09
N SER A 55 7.32 3.74 14.77
CA SER A 55 7.57 2.53 14.01
C SER A 55 7.25 1.28 14.82
N LEU A 56 6.77 0.22 14.16
CA LEU A 56 6.55 -1.08 14.77
C LEU A 56 7.85 -1.90 14.75
N THR A 57 8.04 -2.71 15.77
CA THR A 57 9.13 -3.67 15.84
C THR A 57 8.90 -4.84 14.86
N ALA A 58 9.95 -5.58 14.56
CA ALA A 58 9.83 -6.79 13.75
C ALA A 58 8.85 -7.82 14.36
N ASN A 59 8.82 -7.94 15.70
CA ASN A 59 7.89 -8.84 16.38
C ASN A 59 6.44 -8.39 16.23
N GLU A 60 6.17 -7.10 16.32
CA GLU A 60 4.82 -6.54 16.12
C GLU A 60 4.36 -6.70 14.65
N ILE A 61 5.25 -6.54 13.68
CA ILE A 61 4.93 -6.76 12.26
C ILE A 61 4.61 -8.24 12.00
N VAL A 62 5.47 -9.15 12.45
CA VAL A 62 5.29 -10.60 12.26
C VAL A 62 4.07 -11.09 13.04
N GLY A 63 3.87 -10.63 14.26
CA GLY A 63 2.74 -11.00 15.12
C GLY A 63 1.38 -10.69 14.51
N GLN A 64 1.25 -9.63 13.72
CA GLN A 64 0.03 -9.35 12.95
C GLN A 64 -0.27 -10.54 12.02
N VAL A 65 0.70 -10.98 11.23
CA VAL A 65 0.52 -12.06 10.25
C VAL A 65 0.22 -13.39 10.94
N GLU A 66 0.99 -13.73 11.98
CA GLU A 66 0.81 -14.97 12.77
C GLU A 66 -0.61 -15.03 13.38
N HIS A 67 -1.08 -13.90 13.92
CA HIS A 67 -2.42 -13.81 14.52
C HIS A 67 -3.53 -14.03 13.48
N LEU A 68 -3.44 -13.41 12.29
CA LEU A 68 -4.46 -13.54 11.25
C LEU A 68 -4.59 -14.98 10.74
N PHE A 69 -3.48 -15.68 10.55
CA PHE A 69 -3.49 -17.09 10.18
C PHE A 69 -4.12 -17.97 11.28
N ALA A 70 -3.75 -17.73 12.54
CA ALA A 70 -4.25 -18.50 13.68
C ALA A 70 -5.76 -18.26 13.92
N ASP A 71 -6.23 -17.01 13.91
CA ASP A 71 -7.63 -16.67 14.15
C ASP A 71 -8.59 -17.30 13.12
N ARG A 72 -8.16 -17.40 11.87
CA ARG A 72 -8.97 -18.01 10.79
C ARG A 72 -8.65 -19.47 10.53
N ASN A 73 -7.80 -20.09 11.33
CA ASN A 73 -7.34 -21.46 11.15
C ASN A 73 -6.81 -21.74 9.73
N ILE A 74 -6.11 -20.76 9.15
CA ILE A 74 -5.53 -20.89 7.81
C ILE A 74 -4.21 -21.64 7.92
N ASP A 75 -4.09 -22.76 7.21
CA ASP A 75 -2.83 -23.45 7.03
C ASP A 75 -2.07 -22.83 5.84
N PRO A 76 -1.03 -22.01 6.08
CA PRO A 76 -0.34 -21.30 5.00
C PRO A 76 0.40 -22.24 4.03
N THR A 77 0.61 -23.49 4.40
CA THR A 77 1.23 -24.50 3.50
C THR A 77 0.29 -24.98 2.41
N LYS A 78 -1.03 -24.87 2.65
CA LYS A 78 -2.11 -25.27 1.72
C LYS A 78 -2.62 -24.11 0.87
N VAL A 79 -2.20 -22.88 1.16
CA VAL A 79 -2.60 -21.71 0.36
C VAL A 79 -1.84 -21.74 -0.98
N GLU A 80 -2.58 -21.77 -2.09
CA GLU A 80 -2.01 -21.78 -3.45
C GLU A 80 -1.28 -20.45 -3.75
N ARG A 81 -1.92 -19.31 -3.40
CA ARG A 81 -1.36 -17.98 -3.57
C ARG A 81 -1.45 -17.19 -2.28
N CYS A 82 -0.35 -17.12 -1.56
CA CYS A 82 -0.22 -16.33 -0.33
C CYS A 82 0.55 -15.03 -0.60
N GLN A 83 0.00 -13.89 -0.15
CA GLN A 83 0.63 -12.58 -0.30
C GLN A 83 0.56 -11.83 1.04
N ILE A 84 1.71 -11.36 1.52
CA ILE A 84 1.83 -10.47 2.68
C ILE A 84 2.29 -9.11 2.17
N MET A 85 1.46 -8.10 2.34
CA MET A 85 1.65 -6.77 1.80
C MET A 85 1.91 -5.77 2.92
N PHE A 86 3.06 -5.10 2.90
CA PHE A 86 3.42 -4.06 3.88
C PHE A 86 2.90 -2.70 3.38
N MET A 87 1.58 -2.50 3.53
CA MET A 87 0.92 -1.32 2.98
C MET A 87 -0.35 -0.89 3.74
N SER A 88 -0.64 -1.45 4.93
CA SER A 88 -1.82 -1.05 5.71
C SER A 88 -1.58 0.32 6.34
N MET A 89 -0.73 0.42 7.34
CA MET A 89 -0.34 1.68 7.98
C MET A 89 1.17 1.86 7.99
N GLY A 90 1.59 3.10 7.70
CA GLY A 90 3.00 3.48 7.74
C GLY A 90 3.68 3.43 6.38
N GLU A 91 4.83 4.10 6.32
CA GLU A 91 5.76 4.02 5.20
C GLU A 91 6.83 2.96 5.51
N PRO A 92 6.81 1.80 4.82
CA PRO A 92 7.69 0.69 5.19
C PRO A 92 9.18 1.04 5.11
N LEU A 93 9.61 1.88 4.17
CA LEU A 93 11.02 2.24 4.02
C LEU A 93 11.51 3.23 5.10
N LEU A 94 10.62 3.94 5.78
CA LEU A 94 10.97 4.71 6.99
C LEU A 94 11.09 3.83 8.24
N ASN A 95 10.84 2.53 8.13
CA ASN A 95 10.99 1.55 9.20
C ASN A 95 11.81 0.32 8.75
N LEU A 96 12.88 0.50 8.00
CA LEU A 96 13.73 -0.62 7.55
C LEU A 96 14.31 -1.44 8.71
N MET A 97 14.56 -0.83 9.86
CA MET A 97 15.04 -1.50 11.07
C MET A 97 14.06 -2.55 11.62
N GLY A 98 12.74 -2.31 11.51
CA GLY A 98 11.71 -3.27 11.86
C GLY A 98 11.34 -4.18 10.69
N LEU A 99 11.27 -3.63 9.49
CA LEU A 99 10.78 -4.32 8.30
C LEU A 99 11.74 -5.42 7.82
N ALA A 100 13.04 -5.16 7.69
CA ALA A 100 13.98 -6.12 7.13
C ALA A 100 14.08 -7.42 7.97
N PRO A 101 14.22 -7.37 9.31
CA PRO A 101 14.17 -8.59 10.11
C PRO A 101 12.78 -9.28 10.06
N ALA A 102 11.67 -8.50 9.96
CA ALA A 102 10.33 -9.08 9.80
C ALA A 102 10.21 -9.86 8.48
N ILE A 103 10.66 -9.29 7.37
CA ILE A 103 10.68 -9.96 6.05
C ILE A 103 11.48 -11.27 6.10
N ARG A 104 12.69 -11.25 6.68
CA ARG A 104 13.51 -12.47 6.83
C ARG A 104 12.81 -13.54 7.67
N ARG A 105 12.15 -13.14 8.75
CA ARG A 105 11.39 -14.07 9.60
C ARG A 105 10.16 -14.61 8.88
N LEU A 106 9.38 -13.77 8.22
CA LEU A 106 8.18 -14.18 7.46
C LEU A 106 8.56 -15.10 6.30
N ASN A 107 9.68 -14.85 5.61
CA ASN A 107 10.17 -15.75 4.56
C ASN A 107 10.51 -17.14 5.09
N ARG A 108 11.08 -17.23 6.29
CA ARG A 108 11.34 -18.54 6.94
C ARG A 108 10.07 -19.25 7.40
N LEU A 109 9.11 -18.50 7.97
CA LEU A 109 7.84 -19.05 8.48
C LEU A 109 6.89 -19.44 7.33
N TYR A 110 6.87 -18.65 6.27
CA TYR A 110 5.93 -18.75 5.13
C TYR A 110 6.67 -18.73 3.79
N PRO A 111 7.46 -19.74 3.45
CA PRO A 111 8.39 -19.71 2.31
C PRO A 111 7.69 -19.61 0.94
N LYS A 112 6.39 -19.89 0.88
CA LYS A 112 5.58 -19.73 -0.34
C LYS A 112 4.96 -18.33 -0.48
N ALA A 113 4.96 -17.53 0.59
CA ALA A 113 4.31 -16.21 0.57
C ALA A 113 5.14 -15.17 -0.19
N ALA A 114 4.50 -14.43 -1.10
CA ALA A 114 5.08 -13.22 -1.65
C ALA A 114 5.05 -12.10 -0.60
N LEU A 115 6.15 -11.36 -0.47
CA LEU A 115 6.37 -10.32 0.52
C LEU A 115 6.45 -8.97 -0.20
N LEU A 116 5.35 -8.20 -0.22
CA LEU A 116 5.20 -7.05 -1.10
C LEU A 116 5.40 -5.74 -0.34
N ILE A 117 6.47 -5.02 -0.65
CA ILE A 117 6.75 -3.67 -0.14
C ILE A 117 6.05 -2.67 -1.06
N SER A 118 5.17 -1.83 -0.49
CA SER A 118 4.60 -0.68 -1.20
C SER A 118 5.03 0.61 -0.50
N THR A 119 5.66 1.52 -1.25
CA THR A 119 6.33 2.70 -0.68
C THR A 119 5.94 3.99 -1.40
N SER A 120 5.80 5.07 -0.64
CA SER A 120 5.70 6.44 -1.16
C SER A 120 7.03 6.99 -1.69
N ALA A 121 8.07 6.19 -1.67
CA ALA A 121 9.42 6.50 -2.12
C ALA A 121 10.10 7.62 -1.31
N PRO A 122 10.26 7.50 0.03
CA PRO A 122 11.05 8.44 0.79
C PRO A 122 12.53 8.39 0.36
N LYS A 123 13.26 9.48 0.59
CA LYS A 123 14.72 9.55 0.35
C LYS A 123 15.44 8.75 1.44
N VAL A 124 15.71 7.49 1.15
CA VAL A 124 16.44 6.53 2.00
C VAL A 124 17.54 5.84 1.18
N ASP A 125 18.35 5.01 1.82
CA ASP A 125 19.32 4.18 1.13
C ASP A 125 18.63 2.96 0.48
N TYR A 126 18.33 3.06 -0.81
CA TYR A 126 17.72 1.99 -1.61
C TYR A 126 18.62 0.77 -1.83
N ALA A 127 19.93 0.87 -1.60
CA ALA A 127 20.83 -0.29 -1.64
C ALA A 127 20.41 -1.33 -0.58
N GLN A 128 19.92 -0.90 0.58
CA GLN A 128 19.41 -1.81 1.61
C GLN A 128 18.17 -2.58 1.14
N VAL A 129 17.28 -1.93 0.40
CA VAL A 129 16.07 -2.56 -0.18
C VAL A 129 16.47 -3.56 -1.26
N ARG A 130 17.39 -3.19 -2.15
CA ARG A 130 17.92 -4.08 -3.20
C ARG A 130 18.60 -5.32 -2.59
N ASN A 131 19.49 -5.12 -1.62
CA ASN A 131 20.18 -6.22 -0.94
C ASN A 131 19.20 -7.18 -0.24
N LEU A 132 18.20 -6.66 0.48
CA LEU A 132 17.15 -7.46 1.09
C LEU A 132 16.36 -8.23 0.03
N SER A 133 16.08 -7.61 -1.12
CA SER A 133 15.32 -8.23 -2.22
C SER A 133 16.13 -9.29 -2.99
N VAL A 134 17.45 -9.18 -3.01
CA VAL A 134 18.34 -10.22 -3.53
C VAL A 134 18.43 -11.39 -2.55
N GLU A 135 18.54 -11.09 -1.24
CA GLU A 135 18.59 -12.11 -0.18
C GLU A 135 17.26 -12.90 -0.10
N VAL A 136 16.13 -12.22 -0.27
CA VAL A 136 14.79 -12.81 -0.18
C VAL A 136 14.07 -12.65 -1.53
N ASP A 137 14.10 -13.71 -2.33
CA ASP A 137 13.57 -13.73 -3.70
C ASP A 137 12.06 -13.53 -3.81
N LYS A 138 11.32 -13.63 -2.70
CA LYS A 138 9.87 -13.41 -2.59
C LYS A 138 9.49 -11.95 -2.39
N VAL A 139 10.46 -11.05 -2.19
CA VAL A 139 10.19 -9.61 -2.06
C VAL A 139 9.79 -9.02 -3.41
N GLY A 140 8.62 -8.39 -3.46
CA GLY A 140 8.18 -7.53 -4.55
C GLY A 140 8.24 -6.05 -4.13
N LEU A 141 8.45 -5.15 -5.07
CA LEU A 141 8.53 -3.71 -4.83
C LEU A 141 7.50 -2.95 -5.66
N GLN A 142 6.74 -2.10 -4.99
CA GLN A 142 5.77 -1.21 -5.61
C GLN A 142 5.99 0.22 -5.12
N PHE A 143 6.02 1.16 -6.05
CA PHE A 143 6.12 2.59 -5.75
C PHE A 143 4.76 3.27 -5.89
N SER A 144 4.36 4.03 -4.87
CA SER A 144 3.15 4.86 -4.87
C SER A 144 3.41 6.12 -5.69
N VAL A 145 3.09 6.06 -6.97
CA VAL A 145 3.26 7.14 -7.95
C VAL A 145 2.05 8.06 -7.92
N HIS A 146 0.86 7.55 -8.17
CA HIS A 146 -0.48 8.15 -8.05
C HIS A 146 -0.74 9.37 -8.94
N GLU A 147 0.28 10.01 -9.50
CA GLU A 147 0.19 11.16 -10.40
C GLU A 147 1.25 11.07 -11.50
N SER A 148 1.01 11.70 -12.64
CA SER A 148 1.93 11.69 -13.77
C SER A 148 2.91 12.88 -13.79
N THR A 149 2.78 13.82 -12.82
CA THR A 149 3.68 14.97 -12.66
C THR A 149 4.08 15.12 -11.21
N ASP A 150 5.31 15.60 -10.95
CA ASP A 150 5.79 15.86 -9.59
C ASP A 150 4.99 16.93 -8.87
N GLU A 151 4.49 17.96 -9.59
CA GLU A 151 3.66 19.01 -9.01
C GLU A 151 2.38 18.43 -8.38
N ARG A 152 1.61 17.65 -9.16
CA ARG A 152 0.37 17.01 -8.67
C ARG A 152 0.68 16.00 -7.59
N ARG A 153 1.76 15.20 -7.77
CA ARG A 153 2.19 14.24 -6.76
C ARG A 153 2.60 14.90 -5.45
N ASN A 154 3.23 16.08 -5.49
CA ASN A 154 3.60 16.85 -4.30
C ASN A 154 2.37 17.38 -3.54
N ALA A 155 1.30 17.74 -4.27
CA ALA A 155 0.02 18.11 -3.66
C ALA A 155 -0.67 16.92 -2.96
N LEU A 156 -0.60 15.73 -3.56
CA LEU A 156 -1.24 14.50 -3.05
C LEU A 156 -0.43 13.84 -1.93
N VAL A 157 0.89 13.81 -2.08
CA VAL A 157 1.87 13.23 -1.13
C VAL A 157 2.80 14.34 -0.64
N PRO A 158 2.43 15.07 0.42
CA PRO A 158 3.10 16.32 0.82
C PRO A 158 4.46 16.12 1.51
N PHE A 159 4.88 14.89 1.75
CA PHE A 159 6.17 14.57 2.36
C PHE A 159 7.32 15.07 1.50
N LYS A 160 8.10 16.03 2.02
CA LYS A 160 9.15 16.73 1.24
C LYS A 160 10.35 15.85 0.93
N ALA A 161 10.73 14.96 1.87
CA ALA A 161 11.89 14.09 1.73
C ALA A 161 11.52 12.80 0.97
N LYS A 162 10.95 12.93 -0.23
CA LYS A 162 10.65 11.80 -1.14
C LYS A 162 11.33 11.99 -2.48
N LEU A 163 11.48 10.90 -3.21
CA LEU A 163 11.98 10.89 -4.58
C LEU A 163 11.00 11.58 -5.53
N THR A 164 11.51 12.23 -6.57
CA THR A 164 10.75 12.65 -7.76
C THR A 164 10.33 11.42 -8.59
N LEU A 165 9.43 11.61 -9.54
CA LEU A 165 9.01 10.53 -10.44
C LEU A 165 10.18 9.98 -11.25
N ALA A 166 11.09 10.83 -11.69
CA ALA A 166 12.30 10.42 -12.41
C ALA A 166 13.29 9.64 -11.49
N GLU A 167 13.48 10.09 -10.24
CA GLU A 167 14.29 9.35 -9.27
C GLU A 167 13.68 7.98 -8.95
N ILE A 168 12.34 7.85 -8.88
CA ILE A 168 11.63 6.57 -8.73
C ILE A 168 11.94 5.64 -9.91
N ALA A 169 11.92 6.16 -11.14
CA ALA A 169 12.25 5.36 -12.32
C ALA A 169 13.66 4.76 -12.22
N ILE A 170 14.65 5.58 -11.82
CA ILE A 170 16.03 5.15 -11.64
C ILE A 170 16.14 4.05 -10.56
N GLU A 171 15.51 4.23 -9.40
CA GLU A 171 15.59 3.26 -8.30
C GLU A 171 14.85 1.95 -8.64
N GLY A 172 13.76 2.01 -9.37
CA GLY A 172 13.04 0.82 -9.82
C GLY A 172 13.80 0.05 -10.91
N GLU A 173 14.44 0.73 -11.85
CA GLU A 173 15.32 0.10 -12.85
C GLU A 173 16.52 -0.56 -12.16
N ALA A 174 17.18 0.12 -11.21
CA ALA A 174 18.27 -0.46 -10.44
C ALA A 174 17.84 -1.68 -9.59
N TRP A 175 16.59 -1.68 -9.09
CA TRP A 175 16.03 -2.83 -8.40
C TRP A 175 15.75 -4.00 -9.38
N PHE A 176 15.26 -3.71 -10.59
CA PHE A 176 15.08 -4.71 -11.65
C PHE A 176 16.41 -5.34 -12.07
N GLU A 177 17.43 -4.53 -12.29
CA GLU A 177 18.79 -5.01 -12.62
C GLU A 177 19.36 -5.94 -11.54
N ALA A 178 19.15 -5.59 -10.26
CA ALA A 178 19.66 -6.38 -9.13
C ALA A 178 18.90 -7.70 -8.91
N THR A 179 17.62 -7.75 -9.24
CA THR A 179 16.72 -8.86 -8.83
C THR A 179 16.16 -9.67 -9.98
N GLY A 180 16.16 -9.15 -11.21
CA GLY A 180 15.47 -9.70 -12.37
C GLY A 180 13.93 -9.64 -12.29
N ARG A 181 13.36 -8.99 -11.26
CA ARG A 181 11.91 -8.88 -11.04
C ARG A 181 11.42 -7.49 -11.43
N GLN A 182 10.27 -7.42 -12.08
CA GLN A 182 9.68 -6.14 -12.49
C GLN A 182 9.11 -5.40 -11.27
N PRO A 183 9.52 -4.14 -11.02
CA PRO A 183 8.85 -3.29 -10.04
C PRO A 183 7.48 -2.86 -10.54
N PHE A 184 6.62 -2.45 -9.61
CA PHE A 184 5.31 -1.91 -9.91
C PHE A 184 5.25 -0.42 -9.58
N PHE A 185 4.55 0.36 -10.39
CA PHE A 185 4.00 1.62 -9.90
C PHE A 185 2.51 1.47 -9.59
N SER A 186 2.09 2.04 -8.45
CA SER A 186 0.69 2.13 -8.07
C SER A 186 0.14 3.50 -8.42
N TYR A 187 -1.08 3.54 -8.96
CA TYR A 187 -1.74 4.74 -9.43
C TYR A 187 -3.19 4.79 -8.98
N CYS A 188 -3.55 5.78 -8.19
CA CYS A 188 -4.93 6.05 -7.79
C CYS A 188 -5.62 6.81 -8.90
N ALA A 189 -6.44 6.13 -9.69
CA ALA A 189 -7.16 6.74 -10.81
C ALA A 189 -8.27 7.67 -10.31
N HIS A 190 -8.32 8.89 -10.83
CA HIS A 190 -9.41 9.85 -10.64
C HIS A 190 -9.59 10.71 -11.90
N ALA A 191 -10.69 11.45 -12.00
CA ALA A 191 -11.07 12.14 -13.23
C ALA A 191 -10.00 13.10 -13.81
N GLU A 192 -9.12 13.65 -12.96
CA GLU A 192 -8.12 14.65 -13.37
C GLU A 192 -6.77 14.04 -13.75
N ASN A 193 -6.57 12.71 -13.61
CA ASN A 193 -5.26 12.08 -13.82
C ASN A 193 -5.27 10.85 -14.74
N VAL A 194 -6.33 10.64 -15.51
CA VAL A 194 -6.53 9.46 -16.39
C VAL A 194 -6.57 9.80 -17.88
N SER A 195 -6.01 10.93 -18.28
CA SER A 195 -5.94 11.33 -19.68
C SER A 195 -4.87 10.56 -20.46
N ASP A 196 -4.94 10.59 -21.81
CA ASP A 196 -3.87 10.07 -22.67
C ASP A 196 -2.53 10.76 -22.40
N ALA A 197 -2.55 12.06 -22.15
CA ALA A 197 -1.34 12.80 -21.79
C ALA A 197 -0.73 12.32 -20.47
N ASP A 198 -1.54 11.84 -19.51
CA ASP A 198 -1.04 11.22 -18.28
C ASP A 198 -0.38 9.86 -18.57
N ALA A 199 -1.00 9.04 -19.40
CA ALA A 199 -0.45 7.75 -19.81
C ALA A 199 0.86 7.92 -20.61
N ASP A 200 0.95 8.91 -21.49
CA ASP A 200 2.17 9.24 -22.24
C ASP A 200 3.31 9.70 -21.32
N ARG A 201 3.01 10.53 -20.32
CA ARG A 201 4.02 10.94 -19.32
C ARG A 201 4.54 9.76 -18.51
N LEU A 202 3.67 8.84 -18.11
CA LEU A 202 4.08 7.63 -17.39
C LEU A 202 4.91 6.70 -18.26
N MET A 203 4.56 6.52 -19.55
CA MET A 203 5.34 5.73 -20.50
C MET A 203 6.73 6.33 -20.74
N ASN A 204 6.85 7.66 -20.76
CA ASN A 204 8.14 8.33 -20.92
C ASN A 204 9.04 8.21 -19.69
N LEU A 205 8.47 8.01 -18.49
CA LEU A 205 9.20 7.84 -17.24
C LEU A 205 9.52 6.37 -16.95
N TYR A 206 8.57 5.47 -17.18
CA TYR A 206 8.64 4.07 -16.81
C TYR A 206 8.58 3.18 -18.05
N LYS A 207 9.63 2.42 -18.30
CA LYS A 207 9.70 1.53 -19.47
C LYS A 207 8.79 0.31 -19.30
N PRO A 208 7.85 0.04 -20.23
CA PRO A 208 6.88 -1.06 -20.09
C PRO A 208 7.50 -2.46 -20.01
N ASP A 209 8.70 -2.67 -20.55
CA ASP A 209 9.46 -3.92 -20.46
C ASP A 209 10.08 -4.15 -19.06
N ILE A 210 10.26 -3.09 -18.28
CA ILE A 210 10.80 -3.14 -16.92
C ILE A 210 9.69 -3.03 -15.87
N TRP A 211 8.69 -2.19 -16.11
CA TRP A 211 7.68 -1.82 -15.13
C TRP A 211 6.30 -2.43 -15.40
N GLN A 212 5.60 -2.74 -14.32
CA GLN A 212 4.16 -3.06 -14.35
C GLN A 212 3.36 -1.99 -13.61
N ALA A 213 2.07 -1.87 -13.92
CA ALA A 213 1.18 -0.91 -13.30
C ALA A 213 0.11 -1.58 -12.43
N THR A 214 -0.13 -1.03 -11.25
CA THR A 214 -1.30 -1.34 -10.42
C THR A 214 -2.20 -0.12 -10.40
N ILE A 215 -3.40 -0.22 -10.95
CA ILE A 215 -4.37 0.87 -10.95
C ILE A 215 -5.36 0.62 -9.83
N SER A 216 -5.43 1.55 -8.88
CA SER A 216 -6.27 1.44 -7.70
C SER A 216 -7.59 2.16 -7.90
N VAL A 217 -8.68 1.47 -7.59
CA VAL A 217 -10.01 2.06 -7.42
C VAL A 217 -10.02 2.77 -6.07
N VAL A 218 -10.36 4.06 -6.07
CA VAL A 218 -10.40 4.90 -4.87
C VAL A 218 -11.85 5.33 -4.62
N CYS A 219 -12.34 5.13 -3.38
CA CYS A 219 -13.68 5.59 -3.00
C CYS A 219 -13.75 7.11 -2.99
N GLU A 220 -14.73 7.68 -3.68
CA GLU A 220 -15.11 9.09 -3.54
C GLU A 220 -16.02 9.29 -2.34
N ARG A 221 -16.05 10.51 -1.79
CA ARG A 221 -16.68 10.79 -0.50
C ARG A 221 -18.09 11.39 -0.61
N ASP A 222 -18.45 11.98 -1.77
CA ASP A 222 -19.59 12.89 -1.89
C ASP A 222 -20.79 12.33 -2.64
N GLU A 223 -20.76 11.06 -3.05
CA GLU A 223 -21.86 10.41 -3.76
C GLU A 223 -22.37 9.18 -3.00
N SER A 224 -23.53 8.63 -3.44
CA SER A 224 -23.92 7.31 -2.96
C SER A 224 -22.77 6.33 -3.24
N VAL A 225 -22.33 5.61 -2.23
CA VAL A 225 -21.12 4.76 -2.27
C VAL A 225 -21.09 3.85 -3.50
N ALA A 226 -22.23 3.28 -3.88
CA ALA A 226 -22.31 2.39 -5.04
C ALA A 226 -22.08 3.10 -6.39
N ALA A 227 -22.61 4.32 -6.58
CA ALA A 227 -22.45 5.07 -7.82
C ALA A 227 -21.05 5.63 -7.96
N ALA A 228 -20.49 6.15 -6.86
CA ALA A 228 -19.10 6.61 -6.81
C ALA A 228 -18.13 5.48 -7.13
N ASN A 229 -18.30 4.32 -6.54
CA ASN A 229 -17.44 3.17 -6.78
C ASN A 229 -17.52 2.66 -8.22
N GLN A 230 -18.69 2.66 -8.85
CA GLN A 230 -18.80 2.26 -10.26
C GLN A 230 -18.06 3.23 -11.17
N ARG A 231 -18.23 4.53 -10.99
CA ARG A 231 -17.48 5.56 -11.74
C ARG A 231 -15.97 5.40 -11.56
N GLN A 232 -15.50 5.13 -10.35
CA GLN A 232 -14.09 4.90 -10.08
C GLN A 232 -13.55 3.63 -10.75
N ARG A 233 -14.35 2.56 -10.81
CA ARG A 233 -14.02 1.35 -11.56
C ARG A 233 -13.90 1.61 -13.05
N ASP A 234 -14.84 2.40 -13.61
CA ASP A 234 -14.84 2.78 -15.02
C ASP A 234 -13.59 3.61 -15.36
N LEU A 235 -13.25 4.61 -14.54
CA LEU A 235 -12.02 5.41 -14.70
C LEU A 235 -10.76 4.56 -14.62
N ALA A 236 -10.68 3.64 -13.66
CA ALA A 236 -9.54 2.74 -13.53
C ALA A 236 -9.42 1.80 -14.75
N SER A 237 -10.54 1.26 -15.22
CA SER A 237 -10.59 0.38 -16.40
C SER A 237 -10.18 1.10 -17.68
N ASP A 238 -10.68 2.32 -17.90
CA ASP A 238 -10.30 3.15 -19.05
C ASP A 238 -8.81 3.48 -19.02
N PHE A 239 -8.29 3.89 -17.88
CA PHE A 239 -6.88 4.21 -17.76
C PHE A 239 -5.96 2.98 -17.91
N MET A 240 -6.38 1.81 -17.42
CA MET A 240 -5.69 0.55 -17.69
C MET A 240 -5.60 0.25 -19.19
N SER A 241 -6.66 0.48 -19.94
CA SER A 241 -6.68 0.29 -21.41
C SER A 241 -5.65 1.19 -22.09
N LYS A 242 -5.61 2.48 -21.72
CA LYS A 242 -4.62 3.44 -22.24
C LYS A 242 -3.18 3.04 -21.93
N LEU A 243 -2.92 2.50 -20.75
CA LEU A 243 -1.60 2.01 -20.37
C LEU A 243 -1.23 0.72 -21.10
N ASN A 244 -2.20 -0.19 -21.29
CA ASN A 244 -1.99 -1.44 -22.05
C ASN A 244 -1.67 -1.16 -23.51
N GLU A 245 -2.33 -0.17 -24.14
CA GLU A 245 -2.03 0.29 -25.51
C GLU A 245 -0.58 0.80 -25.65
N ARG A 246 0.00 1.30 -24.55
CA ARG A 246 1.39 1.75 -24.46
C ARG A 246 2.37 0.66 -24.03
N GLY A 247 1.91 -0.60 -23.96
CA GLY A 247 2.73 -1.77 -23.69
C GLY A 247 2.87 -2.16 -22.20
N PHE A 248 2.25 -1.44 -21.26
CA PHE A 248 2.31 -1.84 -19.87
C PHE A 248 1.46 -3.08 -19.59
N SER A 249 1.97 -3.98 -18.75
CA SER A 249 1.15 -4.97 -18.07
C SER A 249 0.46 -4.31 -16.88
N THR A 250 -0.88 -4.30 -16.87
CA THR A 250 -1.66 -3.64 -15.83
C THR A 250 -2.45 -4.63 -14.97
N ARG A 251 -2.72 -4.26 -13.73
CA ARG A 251 -3.68 -4.95 -12.85
C ARG A 251 -4.54 -3.95 -12.13
N CYS A 252 -5.81 -4.30 -11.93
CA CYS A 252 -6.71 -3.52 -11.08
C CYS A 252 -6.55 -3.92 -9.61
N PHE A 253 -6.51 -2.93 -8.73
CA PHE A 253 -6.65 -3.11 -7.29
C PHE A 253 -7.98 -2.50 -6.84
N ASP A 254 -8.98 -3.36 -6.68
CA ASP A 254 -10.31 -3.05 -6.17
C ASP A 254 -10.51 -3.86 -4.88
N PRO A 255 -10.15 -3.30 -3.72
CA PRO A 255 -10.19 -4.05 -2.47
C PRO A 255 -11.64 -4.28 -2.01
N ALA A 256 -11.93 -5.49 -1.54
CA ALA A 256 -13.22 -5.81 -0.94
C ALA A 256 -13.45 -5.00 0.34
N GLY A 257 -14.72 -4.75 0.67
CA GLY A 257 -15.13 -4.09 1.91
C GLY A 257 -14.92 -2.57 1.94
N GLN A 258 -14.75 -1.93 0.78
CA GLN A 258 -14.66 -0.47 0.70
C GLN A 258 -15.96 0.20 1.15
N ASP A 259 -17.09 -0.45 0.89
CA ASP A 259 -18.44 0.11 1.01
C ASP A 259 -19.07 -0.11 2.41
N ASP A 260 -18.50 -1.01 3.23
CA ASP A 260 -19.13 -1.42 4.49
C ASP A 260 -18.18 -1.29 5.70
N ILE A 261 -17.04 -1.98 5.69
CA ILE A 261 -16.13 -2.02 6.85
C ILE A 261 -14.91 -1.11 6.70
N GLY A 262 -14.86 -0.25 5.67
CA GLY A 262 -13.66 0.55 5.39
C GLY A 262 -12.45 -0.31 5.03
N GLY A 263 -12.67 -1.38 4.23
CA GLY A 263 -11.61 -2.29 3.77
C GLY A 263 -10.73 -1.72 2.66
N GLY A 264 -11.08 -0.55 2.12
CA GLY A 264 -10.32 0.12 1.07
C GLY A 264 -8.98 0.70 1.55
N CYS A 265 -8.11 0.97 0.60
CA CYS A 265 -6.82 1.57 0.88
C CYS A 265 -6.99 2.94 1.57
N GLY A 266 -6.35 3.11 2.72
CA GLY A 266 -6.43 4.34 3.51
C GLY A 266 -7.70 4.53 4.36
N GLN A 267 -8.65 3.62 4.30
CA GLN A 267 -9.84 3.62 5.15
C GLN A 267 -9.53 2.99 6.52
N LEU A 268 -9.06 3.78 7.47
CA LEU A 268 -8.55 3.33 8.78
C LEU A 268 -9.37 3.93 9.94
N TRP A 269 -10.69 3.78 9.89
CA TRP A 269 -11.63 4.47 10.79
C TRP A 269 -11.39 4.21 12.29
N PHE A 270 -11.15 2.96 12.67
CA PHE A 270 -10.90 2.61 14.07
C PHE A 270 -9.61 3.22 14.61
N VAL A 271 -8.57 3.24 13.77
CA VAL A 271 -7.28 3.83 14.12
C VAL A 271 -7.37 5.35 14.21
N GLN A 272 -8.08 5.98 13.30
CA GLN A 272 -8.33 7.43 13.36
C GLN A 272 -9.07 7.82 14.64
N ASP A 273 -10.06 7.04 15.06
CA ASP A 273 -10.77 7.25 16.33
C ASP A 273 -9.86 7.07 17.54
N TRP A 274 -9.03 6.02 17.56
CA TRP A 274 -8.03 5.82 18.59
C TRP A 274 -7.05 7.02 18.68
N MET A 275 -6.55 7.49 17.55
CA MET A 275 -5.61 8.62 17.49
C MET A 275 -6.24 9.92 18.00
N ARG A 276 -7.52 10.16 17.68
CA ARG A 276 -8.26 11.32 18.21
C ARG A 276 -8.40 11.28 19.73
N ARG A 277 -8.59 10.09 20.30
CA ARG A 277 -8.70 9.88 21.76
C ARG A 277 -7.35 9.90 22.48
N ASN A 278 -6.23 9.78 21.77
CA ASN A 278 -4.87 9.75 22.31
C ASN A 278 -3.96 10.84 21.73
N PRO A 279 -4.31 12.14 21.81
CA PRO A 279 -3.60 13.21 21.11
C PRO A 279 -2.18 13.46 21.64
N THR A 280 -1.86 13.00 22.85
CA THR A 280 -0.52 13.09 23.42
C THR A 280 0.46 12.08 22.82
N LEU A 281 -0.04 10.95 22.35
CA LEU A 281 0.75 9.90 21.69
C LEU A 281 0.82 10.08 20.18
N ALA A 282 -0.29 10.47 19.57
CA ALA A 282 -0.42 10.64 18.13
C ALA A 282 0.02 12.05 17.71
N LYS A 283 1.27 12.20 17.27
CA LYS A 283 1.77 13.46 16.73
C LYS A 283 1.22 13.69 15.33
N ARG A 284 0.75 14.91 15.06
CA ARG A 284 0.24 15.27 13.75
C ARG A 284 1.31 15.08 12.68
N SER A 285 1.00 14.34 11.61
CA SER A 285 1.91 14.18 10.48
C SER A 285 2.03 15.48 9.65
N VAL A 286 3.08 15.56 8.84
CA VAL A 286 3.43 16.77 8.07
C VAL A 286 2.39 17.12 7.00
N GLY A 287 1.64 16.13 6.50
CA GLY A 287 0.49 16.35 5.64
C GLY A 287 -0.74 16.65 6.49
N HIS A 288 -1.23 17.87 6.47
CA HIS A 288 -2.48 18.19 7.14
C HIS A 288 -3.61 17.36 6.54
N GLY A 289 -4.21 16.52 7.39
CA GLY A 289 -5.18 15.51 7.02
C GLY A 289 -6.31 16.00 6.15
N LEU A 290 -6.84 15.08 5.41
CA LEU A 290 -8.16 15.14 4.83
C LEU A 290 -9.19 15.43 5.94
N PRO A 291 -10.27 16.14 5.65
CA PRO A 291 -11.35 16.26 6.62
C PRO A 291 -11.77 14.87 7.07
N VAL A 292 -11.82 14.68 8.38
CA VAL A 292 -12.19 13.42 9.02
C VAL A 292 -13.50 12.92 8.43
N ILE A 293 -13.50 11.69 7.92
CA ILE A 293 -14.75 11.04 7.52
C ILE A 293 -15.53 10.86 8.81
N HIS A 294 -16.62 11.58 8.98
CA HIS A 294 -17.58 11.28 10.03
C HIS A 294 -18.25 9.94 9.68
N THR A 295 -18.07 8.94 10.53
CA THR A 295 -18.93 7.77 10.49
C THR A 295 -20.38 8.23 10.58
N PRO A 296 -21.30 7.77 9.70
CA PRO A 296 -22.73 7.91 9.98
C PRO A 296 -22.99 7.24 11.34
N THR A 297 -23.64 7.97 12.24
CA THR A 297 -24.16 7.46 13.50
C THR A 297 -25.23 6.42 13.25
#